data_0017e0c5e97bbf15b45500d1b883dd80
#
_entry.id   0017e0c5e97bbf15b45500d1b883dd80
#
_cell.length_a   1.000
_cell.length_b   1.000
_cell.length_c   1.000
_cell.angle_alpha   90.00
_cell.angle_beta   90.00
_cell.angle_gamma   90.00
#
_symmetry.space_group_name_H-M   'P 1'
#
loop_
_entity.id
_entity.type
_entity.pdbx_description
1 polymer ?
#
loop_
_entity_poly.entity_id
_entity_poly.type
_entity_poly.pdbx_seq_one_letter_code
_entity_poly.pdbx_strand_id
1 'polypeptide(L)'
;MEYSGTWREIWEQKGEMEGDISDLYIYDGWEKSKADIKIIADKITRELDIKPEDRVLEVGCGAGALAQYLNCNYIGIDYSSSLIKKHISFFGNSVFHGEANDIPFKDKYFDKCFSWGVFLYFDSHDYAQKVVNEMVRVTKQSILIGELPEISHDSKHLLYKKDMFENWAIQDAWTEQYRGKRFIVSKKSNLT
;
A
#
# COMPACT_ATOMS: atom_id res chain seq x y z
N MET A 1 14.60 -18.26 -0.28
CA MET A 1 13.56 -19.10 0.37
C MET A 1 12.37 -19.18 -0.59
N GLU A 2 11.84 -20.36 -0.87
CA GLU A 2 10.54 -20.49 -1.54
C GLU A 2 9.46 -20.39 -0.47
N TYR A 3 8.63 -19.36 -0.54
CA TYR A 3 7.45 -19.23 0.30
C TYR A 3 6.34 -20.13 -0.27
N SER A 4 5.66 -20.88 0.60
CA SER A 4 4.53 -21.72 0.23
C SER A 4 3.28 -21.30 0.99
N GLY A 5 2.11 -21.43 0.35
CA GLY A 5 0.83 -21.11 0.96
C GLY A 5 0.07 -19.97 0.25
N THR A 6 -0.93 -19.45 0.92
CA THR A 6 -1.67 -18.25 0.52
C THR A 6 -0.82 -16.99 0.67
N TRP A 7 -1.20 -15.89 0.01
CA TRP A 7 -0.51 -14.61 0.18
C TRP A 7 -0.52 -14.15 1.65
N ARG A 8 -1.59 -14.42 2.40
CA ARG A 8 -1.68 -14.08 3.83
C ARG A 8 -0.62 -14.82 4.65
N GLU A 9 -0.44 -16.11 4.41
CA GLU A 9 0.59 -16.91 5.08
C GLU A 9 2.00 -16.45 4.70
N ILE A 10 2.21 -16.13 3.43
CA ILE A 10 3.52 -15.65 2.92
C ILE A 10 3.93 -14.34 3.62
N TRP A 11 3.02 -13.37 3.72
CA TRP A 11 3.33 -12.09 4.35
C TRP A 11 3.49 -12.21 5.87
N GLU A 12 2.74 -13.09 6.52
CA GLU A 12 2.96 -13.38 7.93
C GLU A 12 4.34 -14.01 8.17
N GLN A 13 4.74 -15.01 7.36
CA GLN A 13 6.08 -15.62 7.41
C GLN A 13 7.20 -14.59 7.17
N LYS A 14 7.03 -13.64 6.25
CA LYS A 14 8.01 -12.57 6.03
C LYS A 14 8.21 -11.71 7.29
N GLY A 15 7.13 -11.38 7.99
CA GLY A 15 7.22 -10.64 9.25
C GLY A 15 7.85 -11.44 10.40
N GLU A 16 7.80 -12.78 10.37
CA GLU A 16 8.43 -13.64 11.38
C GLU A 16 9.95 -13.86 11.15
N MET A 17 10.47 -13.49 9.98
CA MET A 17 11.90 -13.63 9.69
C MET A 17 12.75 -12.85 10.71
N GLU A 18 13.84 -13.43 11.16
CA GLU A 18 14.85 -12.72 11.96
C GLU A 18 15.53 -11.64 11.12
N GLY A 19 15.96 -10.56 11.75
CA GLY A 19 16.66 -9.46 11.14
C GLY A 19 16.29 -8.11 11.76
N ASP A 20 16.87 -7.05 11.24
CA ASP A 20 16.73 -5.70 11.77
C ASP A 20 16.19 -4.70 10.71
N ILE A 21 16.21 -3.41 11.03
CA ILE A 21 15.75 -2.34 10.14
C ILE A 21 16.54 -2.29 8.81
N SER A 22 17.74 -2.84 8.73
CA SER A 22 18.50 -2.89 7.48
C SER A 22 17.91 -3.85 6.47
N ASP A 23 17.08 -4.81 6.93
CA ASP A 23 16.39 -5.83 6.14
C ASP A 23 14.96 -5.41 5.77
N LEU A 24 14.55 -4.19 6.12
CA LEU A 24 13.20 -3.67 5.92
C LEU A 24 12.67 -3.88 4.49
N TYR A 25 13.53 -3.73 3.49
CA TYR A 25 13.18 -3.96 2.09
C TYR A 25 12.82 -5.42 1.77
N ILE A 26 13.35 -6.40 2.54
CA ILE A 26 13.03 -7.82 2.38
C ILE A 26 11.63 -8.10 2.93
N TYR A 27 11.33 -7.57 4.12
CA TYR A 27 10.03 -7.79 4.77
C TYR A 27 8.87 -7.27 3.91
N ASP A 28 9.05 -6.13 3.24
CA ASP A 28 8.02 -5.47 2.43
C ASP A 28 8.16 -5.80 0.93
N GLY A 29 8.94 -6.82 0.56
CA GLY A 29 9.01 -7.31 -0.82
C GLY A 29 9.77 -6.43 -1.81
N TRP A 30 10.61 -5.51 -1.32
CA TRP A 30 11.43 -4.62 -2.16
C TRP A 30 12.82 -5.21 -2.46
N GLU A 31 12.93 -6.50 -2.62
CA GLU A 31 14.19 -7.28 -2.65
C GLU A 31 15.23 -6.77 -3.66
N LYS A 32 14.87 -5.92 -4.59
CA LYS A 32 15.74 -5.52 -5.70
C LYS A 32 16.31 -4.11 -5.63
N SER A 33 15.80 -3.20 -4.79
CA SER A 33 16.40 -1.85 -4.72
C SER A 33 15.89 -0.98 -3.57
N LYS A 34 16.76 -0.69 -2.59
CA LYS A 34 16.51 0.32 -1.53
C LYS A 34 16.32 1.74 -2.10
N ALA A 35 16.99 2.06 -3.22
CA ALA A 35 16.92 3.37 -3.85
C ALA A 35 15.52 3.65 -4.42
N ASP A 36 14.83 2.63 -4.90
CA ASP A 36 13.51 2.78 -5.50
C ASP A 36 12.43 3.13 -4.47
N ILE A 37 12.55 2.66 -3.22
CA ILE A 37 11.58 2.91 -2.15
C ILE A 37 11.46 4.42 -1.89
N LYS A 38 12.59 5.12 -1.72
CA LYS A 38 12.59 6.57 -1.51
C LYS A 38 12.00 7.32 -2.71
N ILE A 39 12.37 6.92 -3.92
CA ILE A 39 11.84 7.54 -5.15
C ILE A 39 10.32 7.37 -5.22
N ILE A 40 9.80 6.20 -4.86
CA ILE A 40 8.35 5.95 -4.82
C ILE A 40 7.69 6.78 -3.73
N ALA A 41 8.23 6.83 -2.51
CA ALA A 41 7.69 7.66 -1.44
C ALA A 41 7.65 9.16 -1.83
N ASP A 42 8.72 9.67 -2.46
CA ASP A 42 8.78 11.05 -2.97
C ASP A 42 7.72 11.30 -4.08
N LYS A 43 7.44 10.30 -4.93
CA LYS A 43 6.40 10.39 -5.95
C LYS A 43 5.00 10.35 -5.36
N ILE A 44 4.73 9.47 -4.39
CA ILE A 44 3.46 9.42 -3.64
C ILE A 44 3.21 10.78 -2.97
N THR A 45 4.22 11.31 -2.29
CA THR A 45 4.16 12.62 -1.61
C THR A 45 3.74 13.73 -2.59
N ARG A 46 4.36 13.78 -3.77
CA ARG A 46 4.04 14.78 -4.80
C ARG A 46 2.66 14.56 -5.43
N GLU A 47 2.31 13.32 -5.78
CA GLU A 47 1.03 13.02 -6.44
C GLU A 47 -0.16 13.34 -5.54
N LEU A 48 -0.06 13.01 -4.26
CA LEU A 48 -1.09 13.29 -3.27
C LEU A 48 -0.97 14.70 -2.67
N ASP A 49 0.10 15.45 -2.96
CA ASP A 49 0.40 16.74 -2.34
C ASP A 49 0.40 16.65 -0.80
N ILE A 50 1.13 15.66 -0.26
CA ILE A 50 1.20 15.41 1.18
C ILE A 50 1.97 16.55 1.86
N LYS A 51 1.38 17.10 2.93
CA LYS A 51 1.97 18.14 3.78
C LYS A 51 2.30 17.56 5.18
N PRO A 52 3.23 18.17 5.92
CA PRO A 52 3.58 17.70 7.27
C PRO A 52 2.40 17.63 8.24
N GLU A 53 1.39 18.49 8.08
CA GLU A 53 0.18 18.53 8.90
C GLU A 53 -0.91 17.54 8.48
N ASP A 54 -0.83 16.94 7.29
CA ASP A 54 -1.82 15.99 6.79
C ASP A 54 -1.83 14.71 7.62
N ARG A 55 -3.02 14.19 7.90
CA ARG A 55 -3.22 12.82 8.36
C ARG A 55 -3.27 11.90 7.14
N VAL A 56 -2.28 11.02 7.03
CA VAL A 56 -2.11 10.13 5.88
C VAL A 56 -2.26 8.68 6.31
N LEU A 57 -3.14 7.95 5.63
CA LEU A 57 -3.31 6.51 5.81
C LEU A 57 -2.56 5.75 4.72
N GLU A 58 -1.74 4.78 5.12
CA GLU A 58 -1.23 3.72 4.26
C GLU A 58 -2.00 2.42 4.50
N VAL A 59 -2.60 1.86 3.45
CA VAL A 59 -3.30 0.57 3.47
C VAL A 59 -2.37 -0.52 2.95
N GLY A 60 -2.06 -1.50 3.79
CA GLY A 60 -1.02 -2.50 3.54
C GLY A 60 0.38 -1.94 3.83
N CYS A 61 0.57 -1.42 5.04
CA CYS A 61 1.80 -0.69 5.40
C CYS A 61 3.01 -1.59 5.67
N GLY A 62 2.80 -2.90 5.80
CA GLY A 62 3.87 -3.86 6.08
C GLY A 62 4.74 -3.47 7.26
N ALA A 63 6.04 -3.70 7.14
CA ALA A 63 7.05 -3.32 8.12
C ALA A 63 7.52 -1.86 8.02
N GLY A 64 6.96 -1.06 7.08
CA GLY A 64 7.14 0.40 7.03
C GLY A 64 8.17 0.91 6.02
N ALA A 65 8.42 0.18 4.94
CA ALA A 65 9.43 0.58 3.96
C ALA A 65 9.17 1.97 3.36
N LEU A 66 7.93 2.33 3.09
CA LEU A 66 7.55 3.67 2.60
C LEU A 66 7.44 4.69 3.74
N ALA A 67 6.90 4.27 4.90
CA ALA A 67 6.66 5.12 6.06
C ALA A 67 7.89 5.93 6.50
N GLN A 68 9.09 5.34 6.45
CA GLN A 68 10.35 5.98 6.84
C GLN A 68 10.70 7.25 6.05
N TYR A 69 10.10 7.44 4.88
CA TYR A 69 10.36 8.58 3.98
C TYR A 69 9.23 9.60 3.94
N LEU A 70 8.14 9.38 4.69
CA LEU A 70 6.99 10.27 4.71
C LEU A 70 7.10 11.26 5.87
N ASN A 71 7.02 12.54 5.57
CA ASN A 71 6.97 13.61 6.57
C ASN A 71 5.53 14.11 6.73
N CYS A 72 4.73 13.42 7.57
CA CYS A 72 3.33 13.75 7.83
C CYS A 72 2.85 13.10 9.13
N ASN A 73 1.59 13.31 9.53
CA ASN A 73 0.94 12.53 10.58
C ASN A 73 0.52 11.16 10.00
N TYR A 74 1.50 10.27 9.92
CA TYR A 74 1.35 8.94 9.31
C TYR A 74 0.61 7.97 10.20
N ILE A 75 -0.29 7.19 9.57
CA ILE A 75 -0.95 6.03 10.16
C ILE A 75 -0.95 4.90 9.12
N GLY A 76 -0.59 3.69 9.53
CA GLY A 76 -0.62 2.50 8.68
C GLY A 76 -1.62 1.45 9.20
N ILE A 77 -2.17 0.64 8.28
CA ILE A 77 -2.94 -0.56 8.60
C ILE A 77 -2.43 -1.74 7.78
N ASP A 78 -2.27 -2.90 8.43
CA ASP A 78 -1.91 -4.15 7.77
C ASP A 78 -2.57 -5.33 8.49
N TYR A 79 -2.91 -6.38 7.72
CA TYR A 79 -3.48 -7.60 8.31
C TYR A 79 -2.43 -8.53 8.93
N SER A 80 -1.15 -8.40 8.55
CA SER A 80 -0.08 -9.22 9.10
C SER A 80 0.35 -8.72 10.48
N SER A 81 0.06 -9.51 11.49
CA SER A 81 0.43 -9.18 12.86
C SER A 81 1.94 -9.16 13.08
N SER A 82 2.67 -9.99 12.35
CA SER A 82 4.13 -10.07 12.41
C SER A 82 4.80 -8.85 11.77
N LEU A 83 4.31 -8.39 10.61
CA LEU A 83 4.80 -7.15 9.98
C LEU A 83 4.48 -5.91 10.83
N ILE A 84 3.28 -5.82 11.41
CA ILE A 84 2.92 -4.74 12.34
C ILE A 84 3.86 -4.71 13.56
N LYS A 85 4.21 -5.86 14.14
CA LYS A 85 5.19 -5.92 15.24
C LYS A 85 6.57 -5.37 14.82
N LYS A 86 7.02 -5.71 13.61
CA LYS A 86 8.27 -5.14 13.06
C LYS A 86 8.16 -3.63 12.85
N HIS A 87 7.08 -3.16 12.25
CA HIS A 87 6.84 -1.73 12.06
C HIS A 87 6.90 -0.97 13.40
N ILE A 88 6.22 -1.47 14.43
CA ILE A 88 6.25 -0.88 15.77
C ILE A 88 7.68 -0.88 16.34
N SER A 89 8.43 -1.96 16.16
CA SER A 89 9.80 -2.06 16.66
C SER A 89 10.77 -1.11 15.98
N PHE A 90 10.53 -0.76 14.71
CA PHE A 90 11.40 0.11 13.91
C PHE A 90 11.02 1.59 14.01
N PHE A 91 9.71 1.91 14.03
CA PHE A 91 9.21 3.28 13.86
C PHE A 91 8.22 3.74 14.95
N GLY A 92 7.80 2.86 15.86
CA GLY A 92 6.83 3.19 16.91
C GLY A 92 5.38 2.84 16.56
N ASN A 93 4.44 3.42 17.32
CA ASN A 93 3.05 2.96 17.38
C ASN A 93 2.07 3.73 16.47
N SER A 94 2.47 4.10 15.26
CA SER A 94 1.56 4.75 14.31
C SER A 94 0.87 3.77 13.35
N VAL A 95 0.69 2.50 13.75
CA VAL A 95 0.12 1.46 12.90
C VAL A 95 -0.86 0.56 13.65
N PHE A 96 -1.79 -0.03 12.88
CA PHE A 96 -2.85 -0.90 13.41
C PHE A 96 -2.87 -2.24 12.67
N HIS A 97 -2.98 -3.33 13.42
CA HIS A 97 -3.32 -4.63 12.89
C HIS A 97 -4.80 -4.66 12.54
N GLY A 98 -5.16 -4.91 11.27
CA GLY A 98 -6.56 -4.91 10.84
C GLY A 98 -6.73 -5.18 9.35
N GLU A 99 -7.99 -5.41 8.96
CA GLU A 99 -8.38 -5.70 7.59
C GLU A 99 -8.60 -4.41 6.79
N ALA A 100 -8.12 -4.39 5.54
CA ALA A 100 -8.24 -3.22 4.67
C ALA A 100 -9.71 -2.94 4.25
N ASN A 101 -10.58 -3.94 4.28
CA ASN A 101 -12.00 -3.82 3.96
C ASN A 101 -12.90 -3.43 5.17
N ASP A 102 -12.28 -3.15 6.33
CA ASP A 102 -12.97 -2.70 7.54
C ASP A 102 -12.02 -1.79 8.34
N ILE A 103 -11.80 -0.58 7.85
CA ILE A 103 -10.83 0.37 8.42
C ILE A 103 -11.44 1.02 9.67
N PRO A 104 -10.84 0.86 10.89
CA PRO A 104 -11.45 1.25 12.16
C PRO A 104 -11.36 2.77 12.44
N PHE A 105 -11.67 3.57 11.45
CA PHE A 105 -11.70 5.02 11.54
C PHE A 105 -13.02 5.57 10.98
N LYS A 106 -13.47 6.70 11.53
CA LYS A 106 -14.68 7.36 11.08
C LYS A 106 -14.51 7.94 9.65
N ASP A 107 -15.64 8.20 9.01
CA ASP A 107 -15.67 8.85 7.69
C ASP A 107 -14.86 10.14 7.68
N LYS A 108 -14.14 10.35 6.57
CA LYS A 108 -13.35 11.56 6.34
C LYS A 108 -12.36 11.89 7.48
N TYR A 109 -11.78 10.86 8.09
CA TYR A 109 -10.78 11.05 9.15
C TYR A 109 -9.43 11.49 8.58
N PHE A 110 -8.98 10.87 7.50
CA PHE A 110 -7.71 11.14 6.86
C PHE A 110 -7.80 12.22 5.78
N ASP A 111 -6.74 13.00 5.62
CA ASP A 111 -6.65 13.97 4.56
C ASP A 111 -6.27 13.29 3.24
N LYS A 112 -5.35 12.32 3.30
CA LYS A 112 -4.86 11.52 2.19
C LYS A 112 -4.86 10.04 2.54
N CYS A 113 -4.97 9.18 1.52
CA CYS A 113 -4.84 7.74 1.67
C CYS A 113 -4.10 7.14 0.48
N PHE A 114 -3.26 6.16 0.72
CA PHE A 114 -2.65 5.40 -0.38
C PHE A 114 -2.51 3.92 -0.03
N SER A 115 -2.34 3.11 -1.09
CA SER A 115 -1.94 1.71 -1.04
C SER A 115 -0.94 1.46 -2.15
N TRP A 116 0.17 0.80 -1.87
CA TRP A 116 1.23 0.57 -2.85
C TRP A 116 1.70 -0.88 -2.85
N GLY A 117 1.53 -1.57 -3.99
CA GLY A 117 1.97 -2.95 -4.15
C GLY A 117 1.19 -3.98 -3.32
N VAL A 118 -0.07 -3.71 -2.99
CA VAL A 118 -0.92 -4.53 -2.10
C VAL A 118 -2.03 -5.23 -2.86
N PHE A 119 -2.71 -4.54 -3.75
CA PHE A 119 -3.91 -5.02 -4.43
C PHE A 119 -3.70 -6.31 -5.24
N LEU A 120 -2.50 -6.54 -5.75
CA LEU A 120 -2.15 -7.78 -6.47
C LEU A 120 -2.24 -9.04 -5.58
N TYR A 121 -2.25 -8.89 -4.28
CA TYR A 121 -2.31 -9.99 -3.30
C TYR A 121 -3.72 -10.27 -2.77
N PHE A 122 -4.73 -9.52 -3.21
CA PHE A 122 -6.10 -9.76 -2.78
C PHE A 122 -6.69 -11.02 -3.44
N ASP A 123 -7.61 -11.66 -2.73
CA ASP A 123 -8.22 -12.93 -3.18
C ASP A 123 -9.27 -12.73 -4.28
N SER A 124 -9.88 -11.54 -4.37
CA SER A 124 -10.95 -11.26 -5.32
C SER A 124 -11.15 -9.76 -5.60
N HIS A 125 -11.77 -9.46 -6.75
CA HIS A 125 -12.20 -8.10 -7.08
C HIS A 125 -13.28 -7.57 -6.12
N ASP A 126 -14.14 -8.44 -5.58
CA ASP A 126 -15.15 -8.05 -4.58
C ASP A 126 -14.48 -7.56 -3.29
N TYR A 127 -13.40 -8.23 -2.84
CA TYR A 127 -12.63 -7.76 -1.71
C TYR A 127 -11.93 -6.43 -2.04
N ALA A 128 -11.29 -6.34 -3.19
CA ALA A 128 -10.63 -5.12 -3.65
C ALA A 128 -11.60 -3.93 -3.70
N GLN A 129 -12.83 -4.14 -4.20
CA GLN A 129 -13.86 -3.09 -4.24
C GLN A 129 -14.27 -2.62 -2.83
N LYS A 130 -14.39 -3.54 -1.87
CA LYS A 130 -14.65 -3.16 -0.46
C LYS A 130 -13.52 -2.32 0.10
N VAL A 131 -12.27 -2.67 -0.18
CA VAL A 131 -11.10 -1.88 0.23
C VAL A 131 -11.13 -0.48 -0.39
N VAL A 132 -11.41 -0.36 -1.69
CA VAL A 132 -11.57 0.95 -2.36
C VAL A 132 -12.66 1.78 -1.68
N ASN A 133 -13.81 1.16 -1.36
CA ASN A 133 -14.92 1.84 -0.69
C ASN A 133 -14.51 2.37 0.71
N GLU A 134 -13.79 1.57 1.48
CA GLU A 134 -13.26 1.98 2.79
C GLU A 134 -12.23 3.12 2.67
N MET A 135 -11.29 3.02 1.71
CA MET A 135 -10.34 4.10 1.42
C MET A 135 -11.09 5.40 1.06
N VAL A 136 -12.13 5.33 0.24
CA VAL A 136 -12.98 6.49 -0.11
C VAL A 136 -13.74 7.01 1.11
N ARG A 137 -14.31 6.12 1.92
CA ARG A 137 -15.08 6.49 3.12
C ARG A 137 -14.23 7.28 4.12
N VAL A 138 -13.03 6.79 4.41
CA VAL A 138 -12.19 7.40 5.46
C VAL A 138 -11.39 8.62 5.00
N THR A 139 -11.32 8.90 3.68
CA THR A 139 -10.46 9.95 3.10
C THR A 139 -11.25 11.18 2.66
N LYS A 140 -10.70 12.39 2.91
CA LYS A 140 -11.29 13.67 2.53
C LYS A 140 -10.88 14.14 1.12
N GLN A 141 -9.59 14.09 0.79
CA GLN A 141 -9.04 14.88 -0.33
C GLN A 141 -8.54 14.03 -1.48
N SER A 142 -7.61 13.10 -1.25
CA SER A 142 -7.03 12.32 -2.35
C SER A 142 -6.62 10.92 -1.95
N ILE A 143 -6.74 10.02 -2.93
CA ILE A 143 -6.41 8.60 -2.81
C ILE A 143 -5.49 8.22 -3.97
N LEU A 144 -4.53 7.31 -3.69
CA LEU A 144 -3.68 6.70 -4.69
C LEU A 144 -3.60 5.19 -4.45
N ILE A 145 -3.73 4.41 -5.52
CA ILE A 145 -3.49 2.96 -5.51
C ILE A 145 -2.45 2.67 -6.58
N GLY A 146 -1.32 2.14 -6.16
CA GLY A 146 -0.20 1.87 -7.04
C GLY A 146 0.09 0.40 -7.25
N GLU A 147 0.81 0.10 -8.33
CA GLU A 147 1.26 -1.24 -8.71
C GLU A 147 0.11 -2.21 -9.03
N LEU A 148 -0.97 -1.70 -9.64
CA LEU A 148 -2.08 -2.52 -10.14
C LEU A 148 -1.63 -3.29 -11.40
N PRO A 149 -1.54 -4.63 -11.39
CA PRO A 149 -1.03 -5.37 -12.53
C PRO A 149 -2.12 -5.61 -13.58
N GLU A 150 -1.82 -5.29 -14.86
CA GLU A 150 -2.55 -5.82 -16.02
C GLU A 150 -1.92 -7.16 -16.49
N ILE A 151 -0.60 -7.28 -16.26
CA ILE A 151 0.18 -8.48 -16.55
C ILE A 151 1.05 -8.78 -15.33
N SER A 152 1.12 -10.04 -14.91
CA SER A 152 1.97 -10.46 -13.81
C SER A 152 2.79 -11.71 -14.17
N HIS A 153 3.93 -11.87 -13.49
CA HIS A 153 4.77 -13.06 -13.57
C HIS A 153 4.30 -14.20 -12.63
N ASP A 154 3.42 -13.90 -11.69
CA ASP A 154 2.84 -14.88 -10.76
C ASP A 154 1.35 -15.05 -11.08
N SER A 155 0.94 -16.29 -11.34
CA SER A 155 -0.44 -16.64 -11.67
C SER A 155 -1.41 -16.48 -10.49
N LYS A 156 -0.89 -16.36 -9.26
CA LYS A 156 -1.70 -16.10 -8.06
C LYS A 156 -2.03 -14.62 -7.87
N HIS A 157 -1.39 -13.72 -8.61
CA HIS A 157 -1.70 -12.30 -8.52
C HIS A 157 -3.07 -11.98 -9.12
N LEU A 158 -3.85 -11.17 -8.41
CA LEU A 158 -5.09 -10.61 -8.93
C LEU A 158 -4.76 -9.53 -9.97
N LEU A 159 -5.26 -9.71 -11.20
CA LEU A 159 -5.04 -8.77 -12.30
C LEU A 159 -6.17 -7.75 -12.38
N TYR A 160 -5.84 -6.53 -12.77
CA TYR A 160 -6.78 -5.41 -12.89
C TYR A 160 -6.81 -4.89 -14.31
N LYS A 161 -7.97 -4.35 -14.72
CA LYS A 161 -8.13 -3.60 -15.96
C LYS A 161 -8.39 -2.12 -15.65
N LYS A 162 -7.92 -1.24 -16.50
CA LYS A 162 -8.09 0.21 -16.35
C LYS A 162 -9.55 0.65 -16.31
N ASP A 163 -10.42 -0.03 -17.05
CA ASP A 163 -11.86 0.23 -17.09
C ASP A 163 -12.61 -0.07 -15.77
N MET A 164 -11.97 -0.80 -14.84
CA MET A 164 -12.50 -0.99 -13.48
C MET A 164 -12.41 0.26 -12.60
N PHE A 165 -11.67 1.29 -13.03
CA PHE A 165 -11.43 2.53 -12.30
C PHE A 165 -12.02 3.74 -13.02
N GLU A 166 -13.31 3.67 -13.33
CA GLU A 166 -14.03 4.80 -13.92
C GLU A 166 -13.93 6.05 -13.03
N ASN A 167 -13.69 7.21 -13.66
CA ASN A 167 -13.53 8.50 -12.98
C ASN A 167 -12.29 8.61 -12.05
N TRP A 168 -11.30 7.74 -12.21
CA TRP A 168 -9.98 7.88 -11.61
C TRP A 168 -8.96 8.34 -12.66
N ALA A 169 -8.00 9.15 -12.26
CA ALA A 169 -6.85 9.43 -13.10
C ALA A 169 -5.96 8.18 -13.17
N ILE A 170 -5.56 7.79 -14.39
CA ILE A 170 -4.78 6.57 -14.64
C ILE A 170 -3.41 6.99 -15.16
N GLN A 171 -2.36 6.43 -14.58
CA GLN A 171 -0.96 6.61 -14.98
C GLN A 171 -0.32 5.25 -15.21
N ASP A 172 0.70 5.20 -16.08
CA ASP A 172 1.56 4.01 -16.21
C ASP A 172 2.44 3.83 -14.97
N ALA A 173 3.00 2.63 -14.78
CA ALA A 173 3.90 2.32 -13.68
C ALA A 173 5.05 3.33 -13.60
N TRP A 174 5.41 3.72 -12.37
CA TRP A 174 6.51 4.66 -12.14
C TRP A 174 7.89 4.03 -12.24
N THR A 175 7.96 2.70 -12.19
CA THR A 175 9.20 1.94 -12.30
C THR A 175 9.33 1.36 -13.71
N GLU A 176 10.51 1.50 -14.33
CA GLU A 176 10.74 1.11 -15.72
C GLU A 176 10.43 -0.37 -15.97
N GLN A 177 10.79 -1.26 -15.05
CA GLN A 177 10.56 -2.71 -15.17
C GLN A 177 9.08 -3.11 -15.27
N TYR A 178 8.15 -2.26 -14.79
CA TYR A 178 6.71 -2.51 -14.79
C TYR A 178 5.94 -1.66 -15.79
N ARG A 179 6.63 -0.79 -16.55
CA ARG A 179 6.00 0.06 -17.57
C ARG A 179 5.26 -0.80 -18.60
N GLY A 180 4.00 -0.44 -18.90
CA GLY A 180 3.11 -1.21 -19.77
C GLY A 180 2.63 -2.56 -19.20
N LYS A 181 2.92 -2.86 -17.92
CA LYS A 181 2.48 -4.09 -17.25
C LYS A 181 1.66 -3.82 -15.99
N ARG A 182 1.88 -2.67 -15.37
CA ARG A 182 1.17 -2.21 -14.18
C ARG A 182 0.77 -0.76 -14.37
N PHE A 183 -0.22 -0.32 -13.62
CA PHE A 183 -0.69 1.06 -13.65
C PHE A 183 -0.97 1.57 -12.24
N ILE A 184 -1.19 2.87 -12.16
CA ILE A 184 -1.48 3.58 -10.93
C ILE A 184 -2.77 4.35 -11.16
N VAL A 185 -3.63 4.38 -10.15
CA VAL A 185 -4.84 5.18 -10.17
C VAL A 185 -4.83 6.18 -9.03
N SER A 186 -5.31 7.39 -9.31
CA SER A 186 -5.49 8.41 -8.28
C SER A 186 -6.83 9.13 -8.44
N LYS A 187 -7.39 9.58 -7.32
CA LYS A 187 -8.62 10.38 -7.29
C LYS A 187 -8.39 11.56 -6.35
N LYS A 188 -8.61 12.78 -6.85
CA LYS A 188 -8.48 14.05 -6.10
C LYS A 188 -9.84 14.70 -5.98
N SER A 189 -10.12 15.31 -4.84
CA SER A 189 -11.28 16.10 -4.38
C SER A 189 -12.67 15.80 -4.98
N ASN A 190 -13.67 15.79 -4.13
CA ASN A 190 -15.04 15.31 -4.30
C ASN A 190 -15.14 13.78 -4.28
N LEU A 191 -14.55 13.19 -3.22
CA LEU A 191 -14.80 11.81 -2.81
C LEU A 191 -16.24 11.73 -2.22
N THR A 192 -17.25 12.04 -3.05
CA THR A 192 -18.68 11.80 -2.78
C THR A 192 -19.10 10.51 -3.44
#